data_aa3c089c75118c5526dba488ddbadac4
#
_entry.id   aa3c089c75118c5526dba488ddbadac4
#
_cell.length_a   1.000
_cell.length_b   1.000
_cell.length_c   1.000
_cell.angle_alpha   90.00
_cell.angle_beta   90.00
_cell.angle_gamma   90.00
#
_symmetry.space_group_name_H-M   'P 1'
#
loop_
_entity.id
_entity.type
_entity.pdbx_description
1 polymer ?
#
loop_
_entity_poly.entity_id
_entity_poly.type
_entity_poly.pdbx_seq_one_letter_code
_entity_poly.pdbx_strand_id
1 'polypeptide(L)'
;MPIPVPTRWLVALSLLLPLAALAQTASTLQAVNMRAGPDRAFPVVTWLPARTPVRVFGCTTRWRWCDVAAGRSRGWVDSRYLSSAVRRAPIVRFSVPTYWDRHYRGRPWDVDRNQWSNWSSPGFRPPPPPPMRPPR
;
A
#
# COMPACT_ATOMS: atom_id res chain seq x y z
N MET A 1 -41.39 -1.75 56.64
CA MET A 1 -41.51 -1.94 55.20
C MET A 1 -40.17 -1.69 54.55
N PRO A 2 -39.55 -2.72 53.98
CA PRO A 2 -38.30 -2.48 53.28
C PRO A 2 -38.58 -1.74 51.98
N ILE A 3 -37.88 -0.64 51.76
CA ILE A 3 -37.96 0.12 50.52
C ILE A 3 -37.14 -0.65 49.48
N PRO A 4 -37.70 -1.02 48.31
CA PRO A 4 -36.91 -1.68 47.29
C PRO A 4 -35.89 -0.69 46.73
N VAL A 5 -34.65 -1.03 46.83
CA VAL A 5 -33.54 -0.30 46.20
C VAL A 5 -33.64 -0.55 44.68
N PRO A 6 -33.76 0.48 43.82
CA PRO A 6 -33.77 0.24 42.38
C PRO A 6 -32.40 -0.30 41.96
N THR A 7 -32.41 -1.51 41.48
CA THR A 7 -31.21 -2.13 40.86
C THR A 7 -30.89 -1.31 39.63
N ARG A 8 -29.89 -0.44 39.72
CA ARG A 8 -29.36 0.27 38.55
C ARG A 8 -28.62 -0.74 37.71
N TRP A 9 -29.27 -1.14 36.62
CA TRP A 9 -28.58 -1.88 35.57
C TRP A 9 -27.56 -0.97 34.96
N LEU A 10 -26.29 -1.17 35.33
CA LEU A 10 -25.18 -0.60 34.62
C LEU A 10 -25.08 -1.33 33.28
N VAL A 11 -25.69 -0.77 32.25
CA VAL A 11 -25.45 -1.19 30.88
C VAL A 11 -24.04 -0.78 30.58
N ALA A 12 -23.13 -1.74 30.70
CA ALA A 12 -21.78 -1.56 30.19
C ALA A 12 -21.87 -1.45 28.66
N LEU A 13 -21.87 -0.22 28.17
CA LEU A 13 -21.76 0.07 26.75
C LEU A 13 -20.35 -0.35 26.34
N SER A 14 -20.19 -1.59 25.91
CA SER A 14 -18.95 -2.06 25.29
C SER A 14 -18.80 -1.29 23.99
N LEU A 15 -17.98 -0.24 24.01
CA LEU A 15 -17.49 0.43 22.83
C LEU A 15 -16.63 -0.58 22.08
N LEU A 16 -17.24 -1.32 21.16
CA LEU A 16 -16.54 -2.08 20.13
C LEU A 16 -15.90 -1.03 19.22
N LEU A 17 -14.71 -0.59 19.60
CA LEU A 17 -13.85 0.15 18.67
C LEU A 17 -13.58 -0.79 17.50
N PRO A 18 -13.91 -0.40 16.24
CA PRO A 18 -13.50 -1.19 15.11
C PRO A 18 -11.97 -1.28 15.18
N LEU A 19 -11.45 -2.51 15.19
CA LEU A 19 -10.05 -2.77 14.91
C LEU A 19 -9.82 -2.36 13.45
N ALA A 20 -9.71 -1.04 13.22
CA ALA A 20 -9.10 -0.55 12.00
C ALA A 20 -7.74 -1.21 11.96
N ALA A 21 -7.48 -2.00 10.92
CA ALA A 21 -6.17 -2.58 10.70
C ALA A 21 -5.17 -1.43 10.72
N LEU A 22 -4.47 -1.27 11.84
CA LEU A 22 -3.44 -0.26 11.99
C LEU A 22 -2.35 -0.62 10.99
N ALA A 23 -2.20 0.17 9.92
CA ALA A 23 -1.10 0.03 9.00
C ALA A 23 0.20 0.09 9.80
N GLN A 24 1.11 -0.84 9.54
CA GLN A 24 2.43 -0.82 10.16
C GLN A 24 3.19 0.41 9.68
N THR A 25 3.93 1.04 10.57
CA THR A 25 4.79 2.16 10.22
C THR A 25 6.21 1.65 10.00
N ALA A 26 6.82 2.06 8.91
CA ALA A 26 8.21 1.79 8.57
C ALA A 26 8.87 3.07 8.06
N SER A 27 10.15 3.01 7.79
CA SER A 27 10.90 4.11 7.19
C SER A 27 11.76 3.60 6.04
N THR A 28 11.97 4.45 5.04
CA THR A 28 12.94 4.17 4.00
C THR A 28 14.36 4.23 4.57
N LEU A 29 15.19 3.26 4.23
CA LEU A 29 16.60 3.20 4.66
C LEU A 29 17.50 4.05 3.78
N GLN A 30 17.09 4.25 2.53
CA GLN A 30 17.76 5.08 1.54
C GLN A 30 16.73 5.62 0.56
N ALA A 31 17.14 6.51 -0.33
CA ALA A 31 16.28 6.97 -1.40
C ALA A 31 15.81 5.80 -2.28
N VAL A 32 14.53 5.77 -2.60
CA VAL A 32 13.91 4.66 -3.32
C VAL A 32 12.74 5.12 -4.19
N ASN A 33 12.52 4.43 -5.29
CA ASN A 33 11.34 4.63 -6.12
C ASN A 33 10.14 3.85 -5.54
N MET A 34 9.02 4.54 -5.41
CA MET A 34 7.71 3.93 -5.22
C MET A 34 7.12 3.62 -6.60
N ARG A 35 6.67 2.38 -6.80
CA ARG A 35 6.20 1.91 -8.11
C ARG A 35 4.72 1.57 -8.10
N ALA A 36 4.14 1.50 -9.29
CA ALA A 36 2.72 1.21 -9.48
C ALA A 36 2.36 -0.28 -9.29
N GLY A 37 3.32 -1.12 -9.01
CA GLY A 37 3.14 -2.54 -8.74
C GLY A 37 4.41 -3.15 -8.12
N PRO A 38 4.31 -4.41 -7.68
CA PRO A 38 5.36 -5.09 -6.92
C PRO A 38 6.44 -5.70 -7.82
N ASP A 39 7.04 -4.90 -8.67
CA ASP A 39 8.16 -5.27 -9.52
C ASP A 39 8.85 -4.01 -10.07
N ARG A 40 10.13 -4.15 -10.40
CA ARG A 40 10.91 -3.06 -11.00
C ARG A 40 10.42 -2.62 -12.37
N ALA A 41 9.71 -3.47 -13.08
CA ALA A 41 9.16 -3.16 -14.39
C ALA A 41 8.01 -2.14 -14.32
N PHE A 42 7.32 -2.05 -13.20
CA PHE A 42 6.21 -1.13 -13.05
C PHE A 42 6.65 0.34 -13.07
N PRO A 43 5.79 1.22 -13.60
CA PRO A 43 6.06 2.65 -13.62
C PRO A 43 6.36 3.22 -12.23
N VAL A 44 7.20 4.24 -12.18
CA VAL A 44 7.49 4.98 -10.95
C VAL A 44 6.34 5.93 -10.65
N VAL A 45 5.78 5.81 -9.46
CA VAL A 45 4.76 6.74 -8.95
C VAL A 45 5.41 8.01 -8.45
N THR A 46 6.41 7.86 -7.59
CA THR A 46 7.19 8.95 -7.02
C THR A 46 8.50 8.43 -6.45
N TRP A 47 9.41 9.35 -6.20
CA TRP A 47 10.66 9.08 -5.51
C TRP A 47 10.52 9.46 -4.03
N LEU A 48 11.03 8.62 -3.14
CA LEU A 48 11.05 8.85 -1.71
C LEU A 48 12.48 9.06 -1.22
N PRO A 49 12.75 10.15 -0.49
CA PRO A 49 14.03 10.35 0.17
C PRO A 49 14.33 9.26 1.22
N ALA A 50 15.58 9.14 1.61
CA ALA A 50 15.96 8.34 2.78
C ALA A 50 15.24 8.83 4.03
N ARG A 51 14.96 7.92 4.96
CA ARG A 51 14.29 8.21 6.23
C ARG A 51 12.89 8.81 6.09
N THR A 52 12.22 8.51 5.01
CA THR A 52 10.81 8.87 4.84
C THR A 52 9.93 7.89 5.61
N PRO A 53 9.07 8.36 6.52
CA PRO A 53 8.10 7.49 7.18
C PRO A 53 7.03 7.06 6.19
N VAL A 54 6.68 5.78 6.23
CA VAL A 54 5.65 5.20 5.38
C VAL A 54 4.69 4.34 6.20
N ARG A 55 3.43 4.29 5.79
CA ARG A 55 2.45 3.33 6.30
C ARG A 55 2.47 2.11 5.40
N VAL A 56 2.59 0.92 5.98
CA VAL A 56 2.64 -0.34 5.25
C VAL A 56 1.32 -1.06 5.41
N PHE A 57 0.63 -1.33 4.33
CA PHE A 57 -0.67 -2.00 4.32
C PHE A 57 -0.55 -3.51 4.15
N GLY A 58 0.50 -3.96 3.54
CA GLY A 58 0.78 -5.36 3.31
C GLY A 58 1.97 -5.54 2.40
N CYS A 59 2.47 -6.76 2.31
CA CYS A 59 3.61 -7.09 1.45
C CYS A 59 3.30 -8.36 0.66
N THR A 60 3.97 -8.51 -0.49
CA THR A 60 3.92 -9.76 -1.25
C THR A 60 4.60 -10.88 -0.48
N THR A 61 4.44 -12.11 -0.94
CA THR A 61 5.05 -13.30 -0.34
C THR A 61 6.52 -13.07 0.01
N ARG A 62 6.92 -13.50 1.19
CA ARG A 62 8.26 -13.32 1.77
C ARG A 62 8.63 -11.84 1.99
N TRP A 63 7.63 -10.96 2.08
CA TRP A 63 7.83 -9.51 2.29
C TRP A 63 8.78 -8.89 1.27
N ARG A 64 8.69 -9.30 0.00
CA ARG A 64 9.61 -8.78 -1.04
C ARG A 64 9.28 -7.37 -1.48
N TRP A 65 8.01 -7.09 -1.69
CA TRP A 65 7.50 -5.77 -2.08
C TRP A 65 6.37 -5.38 -1.15
N CYS A 66 6.36 -4.16 -0.70
CA CYS A 66 5.35 -3.68 0.24
C CYS A 66 4.52 -2.54 -0.35
N ASP A 67 3.21 -2.66 -0.15
CA ASP A 67 2.22 -1.64 -0.46
C ASP A 67 2.26 -0.59 0.63
N VAL A 68 2.67 0.62 0.29
CA VAL A 68 2.90 1.70 1.25
C VAL A 68 2.22 3.00 0.84
N ALA A 69 1.96 3.83 1.84
CA ALA A 69 1.59 5.21 1.64
C ALA A 69 2.63 6.14 2.26
N ALA A 70 3.02 7.16 1.51
CA ALA A 70 3.86 8.25 1.94
C ALA A 70 3.16 9.56 1.57
N GLY A 71 2.68 10.31 2.57
CA GLY A 71 1.83 11.47 2.30
C GLY A 71 0.59 11.08 1.48
N ARG A 72 0.43 11.70 0.32
CA ARG A 72 -0.67 11.40 -0.62
C ARG A 72 -0.34 10.35 -1.65
N SER A 73 0.89 9.86 -1.68
CA SER A 73 1.33 8.87 -2.62
C SER A 73 1.07 7.46 -2.10
N ARG A 74 0.62 6.57 -2.97
CA ARG A 74 0.40 5.17 -2.70
C ARG A 74 1.13 4.33 -3.75
N GLY A 75 1.80 3.26 -3.32
CA GLY A 75 2.47 2.38 -4.26
C GLY A 75 3.33 1.33 -3.57
N TRP A 76 4.18 0.72 -4.33
CA TRP A 76 4.97 -0.43 -3.96
C TRP A 76 6.46 -0.08 -3.86
N VAL A 77 7.06 -0.50 -2.77
CA VAL A 77 8.48 -0.29 -2.50
C VAL A 77 9.14 -1.64 -2.23
N ASP A 78 10.32 -1.84 -2.78
CA ASP A 78 11.15 -3.02 -2.49
C ASP A 78 11.51 -3.01 -1.00
N SER A 79 11.17 -4.08 -0.30
CA SER A 79 11.33 -4.17 1.16
C SER A 79 12.77 -4.09 1.64
N ARG A 80 13.74 -4.34 0.77
CA ARG A 80 15.17 -4.19 1.09
C ARG A 80 15.53 -2.75 1.48
N TYR A 81 14.75 -1.79 1.01
CA TYR A 81 14.93 -0.38 1.29
C TYR A 81 14.02 0.14 2.39
N LEU A 82 13.34 -0.74 3.10
CA LEU A 82 12.47 -0.42 4.21
C LEU A 82 13.01 -1.00 5.52
N SER A 83 12.69 -0.33 6.62
CA SER A 83 13.04 -0.85 7.95
C SER A 83 12.35 -2.18 8.23
N SER A 84 12.91 -2.98 9.14
CA SER A 84 12.46 -4.35 9.43
C SER A 84 11.02 -4.48 9.95
N ALA A 85 10.42 -3.37 10.38
CA ALA A 85 9.02 -3.34 10.83
C ALA A 85 8.03 -3.86 9.77
N VAL A 86 8.40 -3.84 8.48
CA VAL A 86 7.56 -4.37 7.39
C VAL A 86 7.25 -5.86 7.54
N ARG A 87 8.09 -6.62 8.21
CA ARG A 87 7.88 -8.06 8.44
C ARG A 87 6.70 -8.37 9.36
N ARG A 88 6.11 -7.36 9.99
CA ARG A 88 4.87 -7.47 10.76
C ARG A 88 3.63 -7.21 9.93
N ALA A 89 3.79 -6.74 8.69
CA ALA A 89 2.68 -6.48 7.79
C ALA A 89 2.07 -7.79 7.26
N PRO A 90 0.76 -7.80 6.98
CA PRO A 90 0.12 -8.96 6.40
C PRO A 90 0.64 -9.24 4.98
N ILE A 91 0.58 -10.50 4.57
CA ILE A 91 0.84 -10.90 3.19
C ILE A 91 -0.41 -10.60 2.36
N VAL A 92 -0.23 -9.88 1.28
CA VAL A 92 -1.32 -9.47 0.38
C VAL A 92 -1.02 -9.86 -1.06
N ARG A 93 -2.10 -9.93 -1.85
CA ARG A 93 -2.01 -10.16 -3.29
C ARG A 93 -2.16 -8.83 -4.03
N PHE A 94 -1.52 -8.74 -5.18
CA PHE A 94 -1.62 -7.61 -6.08
C PHE A 94 -2.33 -8.00 -7.36
N SER A 95 -3.24 -7.14 -7.79
CA SER A 95 -3.92 -7.22 -9.08
C SER A 95 -3.90 -5.84 -9.72
N VAL A 96 -3.43 -5.76 -10.95
CA VAL A 96 -3.39 -4.49 -11.69
C VAL A 96 -4.78 -3.85 -11.75
N PRO A 97 -5.84 -4.53 -12.21
CA PRO A 97 -7.15 -3.88 -12.33
C PRO A 97 -7.65 -3.35 -11.00
N THR A 98 -7.58 -4.15 -9.94
CA THR A 98 -8.13 -3.78 -8.64
C THR A 98 -7.35 -2.64 -7.99
N TYR A 99 -6.03 -2.73 -8.00
CA TYR A 99 -5.18 -1.74 -7.35
C TYR A 99 -5.17 -0.41 -8.11
N TRP A 100 -5.08 -0.47 -9.44
CA TRP A 100 -5.05 0.73 -10.27
C TRP A 100 -6.41 1.43 -10.32
N ASP A 101 -7.51 0.70 -10.29
CA ASP A 101 -8.84 1.31 -10.14
C ASP A 101 -8.96 2.13 -8.86
N ARG A 102 -8.38 1.61 -7.79
CA ARG A 102 -8.47 2.25 -6.47
C ARG A 102 -7.54 3.45 -6.34
N HIS A 103 -6.34 3.39 -6.93
CA HIS A 103 -5.28 4.35 -6.63
C HIS A 103 -4.78 5.16 -7.83
N TYR A 104 -4.98 4.71 -9.05
CA TYR A 104 -4.30 5.28 -10.21
C TYR A 104 -5.20 5.71 -11.36
N ARG A 105 -6.49 5.88 -11.16
CA ARG A 105 -7.37 6.39 -12.21
C ARG A 105 -6.88 7.75 -12.71
N GLY A 106 -6.77 7.87 -14.05
CA GLY A 106 -6.29 9.09 -14.70
C GLY A 106 -4.77 9.29 -14.67
N ARG A 107 -4.02 8.34 -14.14
CA ARG A 107 -2.55 8.40 -14.21
C ARG A 107 -2.06 7.95 -15.58
N PRO A 108 -0.88 8.42 -16.04
CA PRO A 108 -0.38 8.11 -17.39
C PRO A 108 -0.32 6.62 -17.74
N TRP A 109 0.06 5.78 -16.80
CA TRP A 109 0.17 4.33 -17.01
C TRP A 109 -1.16 3.59 -16.98
N ASP A 110 -2.21 4.22 -16.50
CA ASP A 110 -3.54 3.59 -16.40
C ASP A 110 -4.15 3.28 -17.78
N VAL A 111 -3.78 4.02 -18.81
CA VAL A 111 -4.22 3.77 -20.18
C VAL A 111 -3.71 2.44 -20.74
N ASP A 112 -2.60 1.95 -20.24
CA ASP A 112 -1.94 0.72 -20.68
C ASP A 112 -2.25 -0.49 -19.77
N ARG A 113 -3.22 -0.36 -18.84
CA ARG A 113 -3.48 -1.39 -17.83
C ARG A 113 -3.63 -2.80 -18.39
N ASN A 114 -4.25 -2.94 -19.56
CA ASN A 114 -4.47 -4.25 -20.18
C ASN A 114 -3.16 -4.91 -20.61
N GLN A 115 -2.15 -4.13 -20.95
CA GLN A 115 -0.82 -4.64 -21.31
C GLN A 115 -0.07 -5.19 -20.08
N TRP A 116 -0.51 -4.82 -18.88
CA TRP A 116 0.06 -5.28 -17.62
C TRP A 116 -0.64 -6.51 -17.03
N SER A 117 -1.69 -7.04 -17.67
CA SER A 117 -2.48 -8.15 -17.15
C SER A 117 -1.65 -9.42 -16.90
N ASN A 118 -0.60 -9.64 -17.69
CA ASN A 118 0.29 -10.80 -17.59
C ASN A 118 1.66 -10.46 -16.99
N TRP A 119 1.76 -9.43 -16.19
CA TRP A 119 3.03 -8.91 -15.67
C TRP A 119 3.88 -9.94 -14.93
N SER A 120 3.27 -10.94 -14.30
CA SER A 120 3.97 -12.00 -13.56
C SER A 120 4.31 -13.23 -14.41
N SER A 121 3.92 -13.25 -15.68
CA SER A 121 4.16 -14.38 -16.57
C SER A 121 5.59 -14.39 -17.11
N PRO A 122 6.19 -15.57 -17.30
CA PRO A 122 7.48 -15.67 -17.97
C PRO A 122 7.44 -15.02 -19.36
N GLY A 123 8.46 -14.25 -19.68
CA GLY A 123 8.54 -13.56 -20.98
C GLY A 123 7.72 -12.30 -21.10
N PHE A 124 7.09 -11.82 -20.02
CA PHE A 124 6.43 -10.54 -20.02
C PHE A 124 7.38 -9.41 -20.41
N ARG A 125 6.93 -8.57 -21.31
CA ARG A 125 7.65 -7.33 -21.70
C ARG A 125 6.79 -6.14 -21.32
N PRO A 126 7.30 -5.25 -20.45
CA PRO A 126 6.56 -4.06 -20.10
C PRO A 126 6.34 -3.16 -21.32
N PRO A 127 5.21 -2.46 -21.40
CA PRO A 127 5.02 -1.45 -22.41
C PRO A 127 6.08 -0.36 -22.28
N PRO A 128 6.43 0.33 -23.38
CA PRO A 128 7.38 1.44 -23.31
C PRO A 128 6.84 2.52 -22.37
N PRO A 129 7.73 3.23 -21.65
CA PRO A 129 7.32 4.32 -20.79
C PRO A 129 6.58 5.38 -21.61
N PRO A 130 5.53 6.00 -21.05
CA PRO A 130 4.85 7.09 -21.73
C PRO A 130 5.85 8.20 -22.07
N PRO A 131 5.67 8.89 -23.20
CA PRO A 131 6.58 9.97 -23.58
C PRO A 131 6.61 11.04 -22.49
N MET A 132 7.83 11.43 -22.10
CA MET A 132 7.99 12.49 -21.13
C MET A 132 7.43 13.79 -21.73
N ARG A 133 6.49 14.44 -21.03
CA ARG A 133 6.08 15.77 -21.42
C ARG A 133 7.29 16.69 -21.38
N PRO A 134 7.52 17.50 -22.44
CA PRO A 134 8.51 18.53 -22.36
C PRO A 134 8.23 19.45 -21.17
N PRO A 135 9.24 19.94 -20.49
CA PRO A 135 9.07 20.93 -19.42
C PRO A 135 8.30 22.13 -19.96
N ARG A 136 7.32 22.58 -19.20
CA ARG A 136 6.60 23.84 -19.49
C ARG A 136 7.47 25.03 -19.17
#